data_ed38602f1c11251c2e896f5256ff4ab5
#
_entry.id   ed38602f1c11251c2e896f5256ff4ab5
#
_cell.length_a   1.000
_cell.length_b   1.000
_cell.length_c   1.000
_cell.angle_alpha   90.00
_cell.angle_beta   90.00
_cell.angle_gamma   90.00
#
_symmetry.space_group_name_H-M   'P 1'
#
loop_
_entity.id
_entity.type
_entity.pdbx_description
1 polymer ?
#
loop_
_entity_poly.entity_id
_entity_poly.type
_entity_poly.pdbx_seq_one_letter_code
_entity_poly.pdbx_strand_id
1 'polypeptide(L)'
;KGDSTAAPARFVVKAATENAAKALHMENQLGVIREGACADLIFVDLKAASLFPNNNILSSLCYSANGSEVESVMIDGRFVMRGRRLLTIDTERVYYEVDKIVKEYLS
;
A
#
# COMPACT_ATOMS: atom_id res chain seq x y z
N LYS A 1 -8.93 -26.51 -13.38
CA LYS A 1 -8.39 -26.20 -12.54
C LYS A 1 -7.63 -25.08 -12.78
N GLY A 2 -7.42 -24.75 -13.71
CA GLY A 2 -6.73 -23.74 -14.08
C GLY A 2 -6.74 -22.57 -13.29
N ASP A 3 -7.39 -22.05 -12.70
CA ASP A 3 -7.32 -20.75 -12.16
C ASP A 3 -7.35 -20.68 -10.68
N SER A 4 -6.68 -21.63 -10.08
CA SER A 4 -6.68 -21.76 -8.65
C SER A 4 -5.98 -20.59 -7.95
N THR A 5 -5.18 -19.78 -8.67
CA THR A 5 -4.52 -18.63 -8.06
C THR A 5 -5.35 -17.36 -8.14
N ALA A 6 -6.15 -17.18 -9.17
CA ALA A 6 -6.95 -15.96 -9.31
C ALA A 6 -8.00 -15.84 -8.22
N ALA A 7 -8.70 -16.95 -7.88
CA ALA A 7 -9.70 -16.90 -6.84
C ALA A 7 -9.12 -16.63 -5.45
N PRO A 8 -8.03 -17.29 -5.03
CA PRO A 8 -7.37 -16.93 -3.78
C PRO A 8 -6.89 -15.49 -3.73
N ALA A 9 -6.33 -14.97 -4.84
CA ALA A 9 -5.88 -13.59 -4.87
C ALA A 9 -7.03 -12.61 -4.66
N ARG A 10 -8.15 -12.88 -5.29
CA ARG A 10 -9.34 -12.04 -5.14
C ARG A 10 -9.86 -12.06 -3.70
N PHE A 11 -9.86 -13.22 -3.06
CA PHE A 11 -10.23 -13.33 -1.66
C PHE A 11 -9.28 -12.57 -0.75
N VAL A 12 -7.98 -12.66 -1.01
CA VAL A 12 -6.97 -11.97 -0.19
C VAL A 12 -7.12 -10.46 -0.31
N VAL A 13 -7.30 -9.94 -1.50
CA VAL A 13 -7.50 -8.49 -1.71
C VAL A 13 -8.79 -8.04 -1.02
N LYS A 14 -9.85 -8.80 -1.15
CA LYS A 14 -11.12 -8.47 -0.51
C LYS A 14 -11.00 -8.50 1.01
N ALA A 15 -10.27 -9.46 1.56
CA ALA A 15 -10.03 -9.54 3.00
C ALA A 15 -9.26 -8.32 3.51
N ALA A 16 -8.30 -7.83 2.73
CA ALA A 16 -7.49 -6.68 3.10
C ALA A 16 -8.22 -5.35 2.93
N THR A 17 -9.30 -5.31 2.18
CA THR A 17 -10.01 -4.06 1.87
C THR A 17 -11.42 -4.07 2.44
N GLU A 18 -12.39 -4.63 1.72
CA GLU A 18 -13.79 -4.57 2.09
C GLU A 18 -14.09 -5.28 3.41
N ASN A 19 -13.54 -6.47 3.60
CA ASN A 19 -13.80 -7.23 4.82
C ASN A 19 -13.13 -6.60 6.04
N ALA A 20 -11.96 -6.00 5.86
CA ALA A 20 -11.30 -5.27 6.92
C ALA A 20 -12.12 -4.06 7.34
N ALA A 21 -12.72 -3.34 6.38
CA ALA A 21 -13.59 -2.21 6.67
C ALA A 21 -14.82 -2.65 7.45
N LYS A 22 -15.41 -3.81 7.11
CA LYS A 22 -16.54 -4.37 7.87
C LYS A 22 -16.16 -4.67 9.31
N ALA A 23 -14.97 -5.19 9.53
CA ALA A 23 -14.48 -5.48 10.87
C ALA A 23 -14.35 -4.21 11.73
N LEU A 24 -14.09 -3.07 11.09
CA LEU A 24 -14.00 -1.79 11.76
C LEU A 24 -15.35 -1.05 11.81
N HIS A 25 -16.41 -1.66 11.31
CA HIS A 25 -17.74 -1.05 11.19
C HIS A 25 -17.71 0.20 10.29
N MET A 26 -16.86 0.18 9.27
CA MET A 26 -16.71 1.29 8.33
C MET A 26 -16.94 0.85 6.89
N GLU A 27 -17.79 -0.14 6.68
CA GLU A 27 -18.15 -0.58 5.33
C GLU A 27 -18.75 0.57 4.54
N ASN A 28 -18.49 0.59 3.26
CA ASN A 28 -18.87 1.68 2.33
C ASN A 28 -18.14 3.00 2.58
N GLN A 29 -17.30 3.09 3.59
CA GLN A 29 -16.47 4.26 3.85
C GLN A 29 -15.00 3.98 3.56
N LEU A 30 -14.54 2.79 3.90
CA LEU A 30 -13.16 2.34 3.66
C LEU A 30 -13.17 1.06 2.85
N GLY A 31 -12.05 0.77 2.22
CA GLY A 31 -11.84 -0.49 1.51
C GLY A 31 -12.53 -0.56 0.16
N VAL A 32 -13.13 0.51 -0.30
CA VAL A 32 -13.82 0.59 -1.60
C VAL A 32 -13.56 1.92 -2.25
N ILE A 33 -13.60 1.95 -3.57
CA ILE A 33 -13.54 3.18 -4.36
C ILE A 33 -14.94 3.46 -4.84
N ARG A 34 -15.62 4.40 -4.20
CA ARG A 34 -16.97 4.80 -4.59
C ARG A 34 -17.26 6.21 -4.08
N GLU A 35 -18.24 6.85 -4.68
CA GLU A 35 -18.68 8.17 -4.23
C GLU A 35 -19.14 8.11 -2.78
N GLY A 36 -18.71 9.08 -2.00
CA GLY A 36 -19.06 9.16 -0.60
C GLY A 36 -18.14 8.40 0.33
N ALA A 37 -17.25 7.56 -0.21
CA ALA A 37 -16.27 6.85 0.62
C ALA A 37 -15.09 7.75 0.93
N CYS A 38 -14.33 7.39 1.95
CA CYS A 38 -13.09 8.10 2.28
C CYS A 38 -12.07 7.90 1.17
N ALA A 39 -11.34 8.95 0.84
CA ALA A 39 -10.30 8.87 -0.20
C ALA A 39 -9.00 8.39 0.42
N ASP A 40 -8.98 7.12 0.82
CA ASP A 40 -7.81 6.42 1.33
C ASP A 40 -7.36 5.45 0.24
N LEU A 41 -6.30 5.81 -0.48
CA LEU A 41 -5.90 5.15 -1.72
C LEU A 41 -4.40 4.96 -1.75
N ILE A 42 -3.97 3.89 -2.42
CA ILE A 42 -2.58 3.74 -2.82
C ILE A 42 -2.52 3.73 -4.34
N PHE A 43 -1.42 4.22 -4.88
CA PHE A 43 -1.15 4.22 -6.30
C PHE A 43 0.06 3.33 -6.53
N VAL A 44 -0.13 2.28 -7.31
CA VAL A 44 0.87 1.23 -7.52
C VAL A 44 1.49 1.39 -8.89
N ASP A 45 2.82 1.34 -8.94
CA ASP A 45 3.56 1.40 -10.19
C ASP A 45 3.58 0.01 -10.83
N LEU A 46 2.80 -0.18 -11.88
CA LEU A 46 2.69 -1.47 -12.57
C LEU A 46 3.94 -1.82 -13.39
N LYS A 47 4.86 -0.87 -13.56
CA LYS A 47 6.11 -1.11 -14.27
C LYS A 47 7.25 -1.49 -13.33
N ALA A 48 7.00 -1.53 -12.02
CA ALA A 48 8.00 -1.96 -11.07
C ALA A 48 8.48 -3.38 -11.39
N ALA A 49 9.75 -3.64 -11.18
CA ALA A 49 10.36 -4.92 -11.55
C ALA A 49 9.67 -6.12 -10.92
N SER A 50 9.21 -5.99 -9.69
CA SER A 50 8.54 -7.07 -8.97
C SER A 50 7.15 -7.41 -9.54
N LEU A 51 6.55 -6.49 -10.30
CA LEU A 51 5.23 -6.68 -10.89
C LEU A 51 5.29 -6.93 -12.39
N PHE A 52 6.43 -6.75 -13.02
CA PHE A 52 6.55 -6.81 -14.47
C PHE A 52 7.10 -8.18 -14.91
N PRO A 53 6.58 -8.79 -15.98
CA PRO A 53 5.40 -8.39 -16.74
C PRO A 53 4.11 -8.69 -15.99
N ASN A 54 3.08 -7.92 -16.29
CA ASN A 54 1.86 -7.92 -15.49
C ASN A 54 0.74 -8.63 -16.21
N ASN A 55 0.66 -9.93 -16.05
CA ASN A 55 -0.37 -10.74 -16.71
C ASN A 55 -1.66 -10.84 -15.88
N ASN A 56 -1.55 -10.73 -14.56
CA ASN A 56 -2.69 -10.78 -13.67
C ASN A 56 -2.40 -9.85 -12.48
N ILE A 57 -3.04 -8.69 -12.47
CA ILE A 57 -2.76 -7.65 -11.48
C ILE A 57 -3.03 -8.12 -10.06
N LEU A 58 -4.16 -8.79 -9.83
CA LEU A 58 -4.49 -9.25 -8.49
C LEU A 58 -3.51 -10.27 -7.96
N SER A 59 -3.10 -11.22 -8.79
CA SER A 59 -2.11 -12.21 -8.41
C SER A 59 -0.76 -11.56 -8.14
N SER A 60 -0.36 -10.60 -8.97
CA SER A 60 0.90 -9.88 -8.77
C SER A 60 0.91 -9.13 -7.45
N LEU A 61 -0.19 -8.47 -7.10
CA LEU A 61 -0.29 -7.76 -5.84
C LEU A 61 -0.22 -8.70 -4.64
N CYS A 62 -0.80 -9.89 -4.74
CA CYS A 62 -0.82 -10.84 -3.63
C CYS A 62 0.48 -11.61 -3.46
N TYR A 63 1.13 -11.98 -4.56
CA TYR A 63 2.22 -12.94 -4.50
C TYR A 63 3.59 -12.39 -4.89
N SER A 64 3.64 -11.28 -5.59
CA SER A 64 4.90 -10.72 -6.09
C SER A 64 5.23 -9.36 -5.50
N ALA A 65 4.25 -8.58 -5.12
CA ALA A 65 4.48 -7.24 -4.60
C ALA A 65 5.08 -7.31 -3.19
N ASN A 66 5.95 -6.36 -2.88
CA ASN A 66 6.59 -6.27 -1.57
C ASN A 66 6.44 -4.89 -0.91
N GLY A 67 5.59 -4.03 -1.47
CA GLY A 67 5.36 -2.70 -0.94
C GLY A 67 6.15 -1.60 -1.62
N SER A 68 7.30 -1.91 -2.21
CA SER A 68 8.12 -0.90 -2.89
C SER A 68 7.47 -0.39 -4.17
N GLU A 69 6.47 -1.10 -4.68
CA GLU A 69 5.72 -0.69 -5.87
C GLU A 69 4.74 0.44 -5.59
N VAL A 70 4.44 0.72 -4.34
CA VAL A 70 3.53 1.82 -3.99
C VAL A 70 4.25 3.14 -4.23
N GLU A 71 3.74 3.91 -5.18
CA GLU A 71 4.33 5.18 -5.55
C GLU A 71 3.78 6.33 -4.72
N SER A 72 2.50 6.30 -4.45
CA SER A 72 1.82 7.38 -3.76
C SER A 72 0.75 6.83 -2.82
N VAL A 73 0.51 7.55 -1.75
CA VAL A 73 -0.51 7.19 -0.74
C VAL A 73 -1.33 8.43 -0.44
N MET A 74 -2.63 8.28 -0.49
CA MET A 74 -3.58 9.33 -0.15
C MET A 74 -4.41 8.87 1.04
N ILE A 75 -4.54 9.72 2.03
CA ILE A 75 -5.38 9.46 3.21
C ILE A 75 -6.32 10.64 3.37
N ASP A 76 -7.60 10.34 3.44
CA ASP A 76 -8.65 11.33 3.58
C ASP A 76 -8.53 12.46 2.55
N GLY A 77 -8.24 12.07 1.31
CA GLY A 77 -8.15 13.00 0.19
C GLY A 77 -6.85 13.80 0.11
N ARG A 78 -5.88 13.53 0.98
CA ARG A 78 -4.60 14.24 0.97
C ARG A 78 -3.46 13.28 0.71
N PHE A 79 -2.54 13.67 -0.15
CA PHE A 79 -1.33 12.88 -0.36
C PHE A 79 -0.44 12.96 0.88
N VAL A 80 -0.08 11.82 1.41
CA VAL A 80 0.92 11.71 2.49
C VAL A 80 2.25 11.20 1.93
N MET A 81 2.21 10.56 0.77
CA MET A 81 3.40 10.20 -0.01
C MET A 81 3.07 10.41 -1.48
N ARG A 82 3.99 10.98 -2.24
CA ARG A 82 3.80 11.22 -3.67
C ARG A 82 5.12 11.05 -4.39
N GLY A 83 5.12 10.23 -5.43
CA GLY A 83 6.35 9.94 -6.15
C GLY A 83 7.41 9.36 -5.23
N ARG A 84 7.01 8.50 -4.31
CA ARG A 84 7.87 7.84 -3.30
C ARG A 84 8.51 8.79 -2.29
N ARG A 85 8.00 10.02 -2.20
CA ARG A 85 8.47 10.99 -1.20
C ARG A 85 7.40 11.21 -0.15
N LEU A 86 7.77 11.03 1.11
CA LEU A 86 6.87 11.33 2.22
C LEU A 86 6.71 12.85 2.34
N LEU A 87 5.47 13.31 2.43
CA LEU A 87 5.16 14.73 2.48
C LEU A 87 4.94 15.24 3.91
N THR A 88 4.64 14.34 4.83
CA THR A 88 4.33 14.70 6.22
C THR A 88 5.51 14.45 7.15
N ILE A 89 6.55 13.79 6.67
CA ILE A 89 7.73 13.42 7.46
C ILE A 89 8.97 13.87 6.72
N ASP A 90 9.88 14.54 7.41
CA ASP A 90 11.20 14.86 6.89
C ASP A 90 12.09 13.63 7.09
N THR A 91 12.20 12.79 6.07
CA THR A 91 12.93 11.54 6.16
C THR A 91 14.42 11.73 6.38
N GLU A 92 15.01 12.78 5.82
CA GLU A 92 16.43 13.07 6.02
C GLU A 92 16.72 13.39 7.47
N ARG A 93 15.84 14.15 8.10
CA ARG A 93 15.97 14.48 9.52
C ARG A 93 15.80 13.23 10.39
N VAL A 94 14.85 12.36 10.06
CA VAL A 94 14.65 11.10 10.78
C VAL A 94 15.91 10.23 10.70
N TYR A 95 16.48 10.09 9.51
CA TYR A 95 17.72 9.33 9.34
C TYR A 95 18.86 9.93 10.13
N TYR A 96 18.98 11.24 10.12
CA TYR A 96 20.02 11.93 10.90
C TYR A 96 19.87 11.67 12.40
N GLU A 97 18.66 11.80 12.91
CA GLU A 97 18.40 11.60 14.35
C GLU A 97 18.64 10.15 14.76
N VAL A 98 18.18 9.20 13.96
CA VAL A 98 18.38 7.78 14.23
C VAL A 98 19.88 7.44 14.21
N ASP A 99 20.59 7.93 13.22
CA ASP A 99 22.03 7.67 13.09
C ASP A 99 22.79 8.24 14.30
N LYS A 100 22.41 9.43 14.75
CA LYS A 100 22.99 10.05 15.92
C LYS A 100 22.78 9.19 17.18
N ILE A 101 21.57 8.71 17.39
CA ILE A 101 21.24 7.86 18.53
C ILE A 101 22.06 6.56 18.48
N VAL A 102 22.12 5.92 17.32
CA VAL A 102 22.88 4.68 17.15
C VAL A 102 24.34 4.89 17.48
N LYS A 103 24.95 5.98 17.00
CA LYS A 103 26.33 6.29 17.30
C LYS A 103 26.59 6.53 18.78
N GLU A 104 25.66 7.18 19.46
CA GLU A 104 25.77 7.40 20.90
C GLU A 104 25.75 6.11 21.70
N TYR A 105 24.90 5.15 21.28
CA TYR A 105 24.76 3.90 22.00
C TYR A 105 25.82 2.86 21.65
N LEU A 106 26.41 2.93 20.46
CA LEU A 106 27.37 1.94 20.00
C LEU A 106 28.83 2.40 20.10
N SER A 107 29.09 3.63 20.51
CA SER A 107 30.44 4.14 20.64
C SER A 107 31.05 3.88 22.03
#